data_75076767907346db10e0d6219bdaef9a
#
_entry.id   75076767907346db10e0d6219bdaef9a
#
_cell.length_a   1.000
_cell.length_b   1.000
_cell.length_c   1.000
_cell.angle_alpha   90.00
_cell.angle_beta   90.00
_cell.angle_gamma   90.00
#
_symmetry.space_group_name_H-M   'P 1'
#
loop_
_entity.id
_entity.type
_entity.pdbx_description
1 polymer ?
#
loop_
_entity_poly.entity_id
_entity_poly.type
_entity_poly.pdbx_seq_one_letter_code
_entity_poly.pdbx_strand_id
1 'polypeptide(L)'
;LAENYPSWSPYNYVLNNPINGIDPDGKDIYYIFYVEGNEHGDSAFQAAAETRYKEITNSKQYNPEKDMVVLKAIKDLGEISSIINDGTQSLSEHYGQTKEVGIWSHAGWDGPIGSIPTSENAKDTWQMSINGWADINYNWKEGGKLSFYGCNTGNDYRKNYNNESVVSASFARRLSREAEMRGIEVAGQPTSTYPSYWPNERESSHRRANGDFSDQGYTYFVASRSGEGFLSVYGWGTPSLPMNVYKNGVKTRMTHQGR
;
A
#
# COMPACT_ATOMS: atom_id res chain seq x y z
N LEU A 1 15.84 -9.26 -32.32
CA LEU A 1 15.04 -10.36 -31.75
C LEU A 1 14.04 -10.92 -32.76
N ALA A 2 13.34 -10.08 -33.54
CA ALA A 2 12.39 -10.53 -34.55
C ALA A 2 13.03 -11.38 -35.64
N GLU A 3 14.30 -11.14 -35.96
CA GLU A 3 15.10 -11.94 -36.95
C GLU A 3 15.35 -13.38 -36.49
N ASN A 4 15.38 -13.62 -35.18
CA ASN A 4 15.61 -14.95 -34.59
C ASN A 4 14.30 -15.76 -34.47
N TYR A 5 13.14 -15.11 -34.62
CA TYR A 5 11.82 -15.73 -34.47
C TYR A 5 10.86 -15.23 -35.56
N PRO A 6 11.09 -15.58 -36.83
CA PRO A 6 10.34 -14.99 -37.95
C PRO A 6 8.84 -15.31 -38.00
N SER A 7 8.39 -16.29 -37.22
CA SER A 7 6.97 -16.64 -37.08
C SER A 7 6.24 -15.86 -36.00
N TRP A 8 6.91 -14.96 -35.29
CA TRP A 8 6.32 -14.23 -34.19
C TRP A 8 6.11 -12.77 -34.56
N SER A 9 5.02 -12.19 -34.06
CA SER A 9 4.78 -10.77 -34.22
C SER A 9 5.89 -9.96 -33.53
N PRO A 10 6.39 -8.87 -34.14
CA PRO A 10 7.33 -7.98 -33.49
C PRO A 10 6.75 -7.29 -32.22
N TYR A 11 5.42 -7.40 -32.02
CA TYR A 11 4.72 -6.94 -30.81
C TYR A 11 4.44 -8.07 -29.83
N ASN A 12 5.06 -9.24 -30.02
CA ASN A 12 4.89 -10.36 -29.12
C ASN A 12 5.60 -10.09 -27.79
N TYR A 13 4.82 -9.73 -26.78
CA TYR A 13 5.29 -9.54 -25.42
C TYR A 13 5.28 -10.89 -24.68
N VAL A 14 6.45 -11.26 -24.12
CA VAL A 14 6.64 -12.48 -23.31
C VAL A 14 6.11 -13.73 -24.03
N LEU A 15 6.38 -13.85 -25.34
CA LEU A 15 6.00 -15.01 -26.15
C LEU A 15 4.47 -15.28 -26.19
N ASN A 16 3.64 -14.23 -26.07
CA ASN A 16 2.19 -14.32 -25.90
C ASN A 16 1.77 -15.09 -24.63
N ASN A 17 2.64 -15.22 -23.66
CA ASN A 17 2.36 -15.88 -22.40
C ASN A 17 2.75 -14.97 -21.20
N PRO A 18 2.07 -13.83 -21.03
CA PRO A 18 2.39 -12.87 -19.98
C PRO A 18 2.21 -13.43 -18.56
N ILE A 19 1.46 -14.53 -18.42
CA ILE A 19 1.20 -15.16 -17.11
C ILE A 19 2.39 -15.99 -16.65
N ASN A 20 3.15 -16.55 -17.59
CA ASN A 20 4.31 -17.42 -17.31
C ASN A 20 5.64 -16.80 -17.76
N GLY A 21 5.60 -15.59 -18.30
CA GLY A 21 6.82 -14.87 -18.68
C GLY A 21 7.59 -14.44 -17.44
N ILE A 22 8.81 -14.91 -17.32
CA ILE A 22 9.75 -14.43 -16.30
C ILE A 22 10.16 -13.03 -16.73
N ASP A 23 10.05 -12.06 -15.80
CA ASP A 23 10.65 -10.74 -15.97
C ASP A 23 12.18 -10.93 -16.10
N PRO A 24 12.77 -10.68 -17.29
CA PRO A 24 14.18 -11.00 -17.52
C PRO A 24 15.14 -10.15 -16.69
N ASP A 25 14.70 -8.98 -16.27
CA ASP A 25 15.54 -8.01 -15.56
C ASP A 25 15.45 -8.16 -14.05
N GLY A 26 14.32 -8.67 -13.53
CA GLY A 26 14.08 -8.90 -12.10
C GLY A 26 14.27 -7.64 -11.27
N LYS A 27 14.00 -6.48 -11.85
CA LYS A 27 14.22 -5.16 -11.23
C LYS A 27 12.91 -4.64 -10.65
N ASP A 28 12.89 -4.40 -9.38
CA ASP A 28 11.69 -3.96 -8.65
C ASP A 28 11.93 -2.64 -7.91
N ILE A 29 10.99 -1.70 -8.03
CA ILE A 29 10.98 -0.48 -7.22
C ILE A 29 9.86 -0.59 -6.17
N TYR A 30 10.20 -0.30 -4.92
CA TYR A 30 9.29 -0.25 -3.79
C TYR A 30 9.27 1.16 -3.22
N TYR A 31 8.11 1.79 -3.15
CA TYR A 31 7.92 3.08 -2.52
C TYR A 31 7.20 2.91 -1.18
N ILE A 32 7.78 3.42 -0.12
CA ILE A 32 7.26 3.36 1.25
C ILE A 32 7.20 4.78 1.79
N PHE A 33 5.98 5.27 2.00
CA PHE A 33 5.72 6.61 2.49
C PHE A 33 5.12 6.58 3.88
N TYR A 34 5.49 7.53 4.71
CA TYR A 34 4.79 7.81 5.96
C TYR A 34 4.59 9.30 6.13
N VAL A 35 3.41 9.67 6.66
CA VAL A 35 3.09 11.07 6.94
C VAL A 35 3.70 11.46 8.28
N GLU A 36 4.47 12.54 8.30
CA GLU A 36 5.02 13.17 9.50
C GLU A 36 4.40 14.54 9.76
N GLY A 37 4.59 15.11 10.97
CA GLY A 37 4.11 16.44 11.35
C GLY A 37 2.75 16.45 12.02
N ASN A 38 2.23 15.30 12.39
CA ASN A 38 1.04 15.16 13.23
C ASN A 38 1.47 14.89 14.68
N GLU A 39 0.93 15.61 15.65
CA GLU A 39 1.25 15.45 17.07
C GLU A 39 1.00 14.01 17.60
N HIS A 40 0.13 13.26 16.91
CA HIS A 40 -0.25 11.91 17.30
C HIS A 40 0.00 10.94 16.14
N GLY A 41 1.06 10.18 16.21
CA GLY A 41 1.28 9.04 15.32
C GLY A 41 2.56 9.03 14.51
N ASP A 42 3.27 10.15 14.37
CA ASP A 42 4.43 10.28 13.49
C ASP A 42 5.49 9.19 13.71
N SER A 43 5.95 9.02 14.94
CA SER A 43 6.94 7.99 15.27
C SER A 43 6.43 6.57 15.01
N ALA A 44 5.12 6.36 15.16
CA ALA A 44 4.50 5.07 14.92
C ALA A 44 4.29 4.80 13.42
N PHE A 45 3.94 5.82 12.62
CA PHE A 45 3.90 5.70 11.16
C PHE A 45 5.29 5.42 10.59
N GLN A 46 6.28 6.20 11.02
CA GLN A 46 7.67 5.99 10.65
C GLN A 46 8.13 4.56 10.96
N ALA A 47 7.94 4.13 12.20
CA ALA A 47 8.41 2.82 12.64
C ALA A 47 7.68 1.65 11.93
N ALA A 48 6.40 1.82 11.59
CA ALA A 48 5.66 0.83 10.80
C ALA A 48 6.19 0.78 9.35
N ALA A 49 6.44 1.92 8.75
CA ALA A 49 7.05 2.03 7.42
C ALA A 49 8.47 1.43 7.38
N GLU A 50 9.29 1.73 8.38
CA GLU A 50 10.64 1.14 8.54
C GLU A 50 10.59 -0.38 8.72
N THR A 51 9.56 -0.89 9.40
CA THR A 51 9.36 -2.35 9.54
C THR A 51 9.11 -2.98 8.17
N ARG A 52 8.28 -2.35 7.34
CA ARG A 52 8.07 -2.81 5.95
C ARG A 52 9.35 -2.72 5.12
N TYR A 53 10.09 -1.63 5.23
CA TYR A 53 11.39 -1.48 4.57
C TYR A 53 12.32 -2.65 4.91
N LYS A 54 12.49 -2.97 6.19
CA LYS A 54 13.32 -4.09 6.66
C LYS A 54 12.81 -5.44 6.16
N GLU A 55 11.47 -5.63 6.13
CA GLU A 55 10.89 -6.87 5.63
C GLU A 55 11.20 -7.08 4.14
N ILE A 56 11.10 -6.04 3.33
CA ILE A 56 11.46 -6.11 1.91
C ILE A 56 12.95 -6.38 1.75
N THR A 57 13.81 -5.56 2.36
CA THR A 57 15.27 -5.64 2.19
C THR A 57 15.89 -6.92 2.77
N ASN A 58 15.25 -7.55 3.75
CA ASN A 58 15.66 -8.83 4.31
C ASN A 58 15.00 -10.03 3.63
N SER A 59 14.13 -9.80 2.66
CA SER A 59 13.49 -10.91 1.94
C SER A 59 14.48 -11.61 1.01
N LYS A 60 14.28 -12.91 0.83
CA LYS A 60 15.12 -13.70 -0.11
C LYS A 60 14.95 -13.29 -1.58
N GLN A 61 13.88 -12.54 -1.88
CA GLN A 61 13.55 -12.10 -3.23
C GLN A 61 14.19 -10.75 -3.57
N TYR A 62 14.61 -9.99 -2.55
CA TYR A 62 15.24 -8.69 -2.73
C TYR A 62 16.70 -8.83 -3.17
N ASN A 63 17.04 -8.16 -4.26
CA ASN A 63 18.39 -8.08 -4.78
C ASN A 63 18.87 -6.62 -4.77
N PRO A 64 19.79 -6.21 -3.85
CA PRO A 64 20.24 -4.83 -3.73
C PRO A 64 20.98 -4.28 -4.95
N GLU A 65 21.43 -5.15 -5.87
CA GLU A 65 22.06 -4.74 -7.13
C GLU A 65 21.04 -4.37 -8.22
N LYS A 66 19.79 -4.80 -8.05
CA LYS A 66 18.71 -4.65 -9.03
C LYS A 66 17.53 -3.91 -8.49
N ASP A 67 17.15 -4.16 -7.25
CA ASP A 67 15.93 -3.64 -6.64
C ASP A 67 16.21 -2.37 -5.85
N MET A 68 15.22 -1.49 -5.76
CA MET A 68 15.30 -0.28 -4.98
C MET A 68 14.13 -0.14 -4.02
N VAL A 69 14.42 0.27 -2.78
CA VAL A 69 13.39 0.65 -1.80
C VAL A 69 13.56 2.11 -1.43
N VAL A 70 12.56 2.91 -1.74
CA VAL A 70 12.47 4.32 -1.40
C VAL A 70 11.64 4.45 -0.13
N LEU A 71 12.25 4.77 1.00
CA LEU A 71 11.56 5.09 2.26
C LEU A 71 11.56 6.60 2.45
N LYS A 72 10.38 7.22 2.53
CA LYS A 72 10.27 8.68 2.55
C LYS A 72 9.21 9.19 3.52
N ALA A 73 9.60 10.14 4.38
CA ALA A 73 8.68 10.99 5.12
C ALA A 73 8.05 12.03 4.18
N ILE A 74 6.78 12.28 4.34
CA ILE A 74 6.02 13.30 3.61
C ILE A 74 5.11 14.08 4.57
N LYS A 75 4.73 15.28 4.20
CA LYS A 75 3.74 16.10 4.92
C LYS A 75 2.52 16.35 4.06
N ASP A 76 2.71 16.70 2.81
CA ASP A 76 1.70 16.84 1.78
C ASP A 76 1.59 15.53 0.97
N LEU A 77 0.37 15.05 0.77
CA LEU A 77 0.16 13.88 -0.08
C LEU A 77 0.56 14.11 -1.55
N GLY A 78 0.54 15.35 -2.01
CA GLY A 78 1.03 15.72 -3.35
C GLY A 78 2.51 15.39 -3.56
N GLU A 79 3.32 15.36 -2.51
CA GLU A 79 4.73 14.96 -2.59
C GLU A 79 4.92 13.54 -3.13
N ILE A 80 3.94 12.64 -2.88
CA ILE A 80 3.96 11.26 -3.40
C ILE A 80 4.00 11.28 -4.93
N SER A 81 3.15 12.12 -5.54
CA SER A 81 3.11 12.26 -7.00
C SER A 81 4.46 12.71 -7.56
N SER A 82 5.03 13.76 -6.99
CA SER A 82 6.33 14.28 -7.41
C SER A 82 7.44 13.24 -7.26
N ILE A 83 7.52 12.58 -6.08
CA ILE A 83 8.57 11.58 -5.81
C ILE A 83 8.46 10.37 -6.75
N ILE A 84 7.25 9.87 -6.99
CA ILE A 84 7.06 8.72 -7.88
C ILE A 84 7.32 9.10 -9.33
N ASN A 85 6.82 10.25 -9.80
CA ASN A 85 7.04 10.71 -11.16
C ASN A 85 8.53 10.96 -11.44
N ASP A 86 9.24 11.63 -10.53
CA ASP A 86 10.68 11.83 -10.63
C ASP A 86 11.43 10.49 -10.57
N GLY A 87 11.02 9.59 -9.68
CA GLY A 87 11.57 8.25 -9.56
C GLY A 87 11.33 7.44 -10.83
N THR A 88 10.12 7.48 -11.39
CA THR A 88 9.82 6.81 -12.66
C THR A 88 10.71 7.32 -13.79
N GLN A 89 10.96 8.61 -13.83
CA GLN A 89 11.78 9.22 -14.87
C GLN A 89 13.28 8.91 -14.71
N SER A 90 13.78 8.88 -13.48
CA SER A 90 15.22 8.75 -13.19
C SER A 90 15.66 7.33 -12.81
N LEU A 91 14.76 6.52 -12.22
CA LEU A 91 15.09 5.21 -11.68
C LEU A 91 14.66 4.05 -12.56
N SER A 92 13.61 4.22 -13.39
CA SER A 92 13.04 3.13 -14.18
C SER A 92 14.03 2.50 -15.16
N GLU A 93 14.96 3.29 -15.70
CA GLU A 93 15.99 2.77 -16.60
C GLU A 93 16.97 1.84 -15.87
N HIS A 94 17.21 2.09 -14.58
CA HIS A 94 18.17 1.36 -13.79
C HIS A 94 17.52 0.27 -12.92
N TYR A 95 16.38 0.58 -12.29
CA TYR A 95 15.71 -0.30 -11.31
C TYR A 95 14.37 -0.87 -11.79
N GLY A 96 13.92 -0.57 -13.00
CA GLY A 96 12.76 -1.19 -13.61
C GLY A 96 11.42 -0.58 -13.22
N GLN A 97 10.47 -1.39 -12.79
CA GLN A 97 9.08 -1.02 -12.61
C GLN A 97 8.66 -1.05 -11.13
N THR A 98 7.63 -0.28 -10.80
CA THR A 98 7.08 -0.23 -9.44
C THR A 98 6.32 -1.51 -9.09
N LYS A 99 6.79 -2.21 -8.09
CA LYS A 99 6.18 -3.43 -7.58
C LYS A 99 5.22 -3.16 -6.42
N GLU A 100 5.57 -2.22 -5.56
CA GLU A 100 4.76 -1.92 -4.39
C GLU A 100 4.85 -0.44 -4.02
N VAL A 101 3.70 0.11 -3.62
CA VAL A 101 3.60 1.42 -2.94
C VAL A 101 2.84 1.22 -1.63
N GLY A 102 3.43 1.59 -0.51
CA GLY A 102 2.82 1.54 0.82
C GLY A 102 2.75 2.93 1.44
N ILE A 103 1.59 3.29 2.02
CA ILE A 103 1.36 4.59 2.64
C ILE A 103 0.85 4.42 4.06
N TRP A 104 1.57 4.98 5.04
CA TRP A 104 1.22 5.04 6.45
C TRP A 104 0.81 6.46 6.82
N SER A 105 -0.46 6.66 7.13
CA SER A 105 -1.02 7.98 7.47
C SER A 105 -2.28 7.84 8.30
N HIS A 106 -2.74 8.94 8.89
CA HIS A 106 -4.16 9.03 9.22
C HIS A 106 -4.99 8.85 7.96
N ALA A 107 -6.19 8.34 8.11
CA ALA A 107 -7.11 8.17 7.00
C ALA A 107 -8.56 8.09 7.48
N GLY A 108 -9.46 8.34 6.54
CA GLY A 108 -10.89 8.10 6.69
C GLY A 108 -11.41 7.20 5.57
N TRP A 109 -12.73 7.11 5.45
CA TRP A 109 -13.38 6.41 4.34
C TRP A 109 -13.06 7.01 2.96
N ASP A 110 -12.60 8.26 2.96
CA ASP A 110 -12.28 9.02 1.75
C ASP A 110 -10.80 8.95 1.35
N GLY A 111 -9.99 8.28 2.15
CA GLY A 111 -8.58 8.03 1.85
C GLY A 111 -7.60 8.60 2.87
N PRO A 112 -6.31 8.57 2.53
CA PRO A 112 -5.23 9.12 3.34
C PRO A 112 -5.37 10.62 3.62
N ILE A 113 -4.81 11.04 4.75
CA ILE A 113 -4.81 12.44 5.21
C ILE A 113 -3.36 12.86 5.43
N GLY A 114 -2.97 13.98 4.82
CA GLY A 114 -1.69 14.64 5.04
C GLY A 114 -1.63 15.39 6.37
N SER A 115 -0.46 15.92 6.73
CA SER A 115 -0.27 16.77 7.91
C SER A 115 -0.32 18.26 7.59
N ILE A 116 -0.20 18.61 6.32
CA ILE A 116 -0.42 19.96 5.79
C ILE A 116 -1.39 19.92 4.61
N PRO A 117 -1.97 21.07 4.21
CA PRO A 117 -2.84 21.15 3.06
C PRO A 117 -2.20 20.59 1.79
N THR A 118 -2.94 19.78 1.08
CA THR A 118 -2.49 19.19 -0.18
C THR A 118 -2.48 20.24 -1.28
N SER A 119 -1.33 20.42 -1.91
CA SER A 119 -1.10 21.43 -2.96
C SER A 119 -1.65 21.02 -4.31
N GLU A 120 -1.75 19.72 -4.60
CA GLU A 120 -2.14 19.19 -5.90
C GLU A 120 -3.31 18.23 -5.81
N ASN A 121 -4.19 18.30 -6.82
CA ASN A 121 -5.31 17.36 -6.98
C ASN A 121 -6.14 17.16 -5.70
N ALA A 122 -6.24 18.21 -4.89
CA ALA A 122 -6.93 18.17 -3.61
C ALA A 122 -8.41 17.81 -3.79
N LYS A 123 -8.88 16.87 -2.97
CA LYS A 123 -10.31 16.63 -2.76
C LYS A 123 -10.85 17.65 -1.76
N ASP A 124 -10.10 17.85 -0.71
CA ASP A 124 -10.27 18.85 0.32
C ASP A 124 -8.90 19.31 0.83
N THR A 125 -8.87 20.09 1.90
CA THR A 125 -7.61 20.70 2.39
C THR A 125 -6.50 19.69 2.71
N TRP A 126 -6.83 18.43 3.04
CA TRP A 126 -5.90 17.45 3.61
C TRP A 126 -5.80 16.15 2.81
N GLN A 127 -6.62 16.01 1.77
CA GLN A 127 -6.74 14.76 1.04
C GLN A 127 -6.61 14.97 -0.46
N MET A 128 -5.89 14.08 -1.10
CA MET A 128 -5.83 13.99 -2.56
C MET A 128 -7.08 13.30 -3.10
N SER A 129 -7.58 13.75 -4.25
CA SER A 129 -8.74 13.14 -4.92
C SER A 129 -8.43 11.74 -5.44
N ILE A 130 -9.48 10.96 -5.74
CA ILE A 130 -9.31 9.65 -6.40
C ILE A 130 -8.54 9.80 -7.72
N ASN A 131 -8.89 10.80 -8.53
CA ASN A 131 -8.19 11.06 -9.79
C ASN A 131 -6.74 11.45 -9.53
N GLY A 132 -6.47 12.28 -8.52
CA GLY A 132 -5.11 12.63 -8.14
C GLY A 132 -4.24 11.43 -7.81
N TRP A 133 -4.79 10.44 -7.13
CA TRP A 133 -4.11 9.16 -6.88
C TRP A 133 -3.96 8.32 -8.15
N ALA A 134 -4.97 8.28 -9.01
CA ALA A 134 -4.93 7.50 -10.23
C ALA A 134 -3.96 8.06 -11.27
N ASP A 135 -3.86 9.39 -11.37
CA ASP A 135 -3.04 10.11 -12.36
C ASP A 135 -1.52 10.04 -12.07
N ILE A 136 -1.10 9.52 -10.91
CA ILE A 136 0.31 9.32 -10.61
C ILE A 136 0.90 8.30 -11.60
N ASN A 137 1.99 8.67 -12.25
CA ASN A 137 2.70 7.76 -13.16
C ASN A 137 3.54 6.75 -12.40
N TYR A 138 2.89 5.75 -11.85
CA TYR A 138 3.56 4.72 -11.05
C TYR A 138 4.53 3.84 -11.85
N ASN A 139 4.40 3.73 -13.14
CA ASN A 139 5.12 2.73 -13.96
C ASN A 139 5.00 1.31 -13.36
N TRP A 140 3.78 0.85 -13.18
CA TRP A 140 3.49 -0.41 -12.49
C TRP A 140 4.11 -1.62 -13.17
N LYS A 141 4.74 -2.47 -12.38
CA LYS A 141 4.97 -3.87 -12.73
C LYS A 141 3.65 -4.63 -12.76
N GLU A 142 3.56 -5.65 -13.61
CA GLU A 142 2.39 -6.53 -13.62
C GLU A 142 2.16 -7.14 -12.22
N GLY A 143 0.93 -7.05 -11.74
CA GLY A 143 0.60 -7.47 -10.37
C GLY A 143 1.10 -6.55 -9.27
N GLY A 144 1.42 -5.30 -9.60
CA GLY A 144 1.80 -4.28 -8.64
C GLY A 144 0.76 -4.06 -7.56
N LYS A 145 1.19 -3.52 -6.41
CA LYS A 145 0.35 -3.33 -5.21
C LYS A 145 0.42 -1.91 -4.71
N LEU A 146 -0.75 -1.34 -4.40
CA LEU A 146 -0.91 -0.08 -3.69
C LEU A 146 -1.63 -0.32 -2.36
N SER A 147 -0.97 -0.05 -1.24
CA SER A 147 -1.48 -0.38 0.10
C SER A 147 -1.60 0.85 0.99
N PHE A 148 -2.79 1.05 1.55
CA PHE A 148 -3.12 2.14 2.47
C PHE A 148 -3.30 1.61 3.88
N TYR A 149 -2.36 1.92 4.77
CA TYR A 149 -2.32 1.46 6.15
C TYR A 149 -3.02 2.42 7.14
N GLY A 150 -3.89 3.27 6.62
CA GLY A 150 -4.71 4.18 7.41
C GLY A 150 -6.13 3.66 7.68
N CYS A 151 -6.83 4.31 8.62
CA CYS A 151 -8.17 3.93 9.06
C CYS A 151 -9.17 3.85 7.92
N ASN A 152 -9.97 2.76 7.88
CA ASN A 152 -11.16 2.62 7.04
C ASN A 152 -10.95 2.75 5.51
N THR A 153 -9.73 2.81 5.03
CA THR A 153 -9.44 2.97 3.60
C THR A 153 -9.97 1.82 2.73
N GLY A 154 -10.15 0.64 3.31
CA GLY A 154 -10.74 -0.54 2.68
C GLY A 154 -12.13 -0.90 3.20
N ASN A 155 -12.81 0.00 3.91
CA ASN A 155 -14.09 -0.25 4.54
C ASN A 155 -15.25 0.12 3.62
N ASP A 156 -15.90 -0.87 3.01
CA ASP A 156 -17.19 -0.69 2.35
C ASP A 156 -18.27 -0.53 3.43
N TYR A 157 -18.74 0.68 3.67
CA TYR A 157 -19.69 0.91 4.74
C TYR A 157 -21.14 0.94 4.24
N ARG A 158 -22.05 0.54 5.13
CA ARG A 158 -23.49 0.60 4.88
C ARG A 158 -24.07 1.81 5.57
N LYS A 159 -24.77 2.65 4.82
CA LYS A 159 -25.68 3.68 5.37
C LYS A 159 -27.11 3.22 5.20
N ASN A 160 -27.88 3.31 6.27
CA ASN A 160 -29.33 3.15 6.17
C ASN A 160 -29.93 4.55 5.93
N TYR A 161 -30.38 4.75 4.71
CA TYR A 161 -31.18 5.93 4.35
C TYR A 161 -32.61 5.46 4.09
N ASN A 162 -33.61 6.02 4.81
CA ASN A 162 -35.03 5.73 4.60
C ASN A 162 -35.37 4.24 4.51
N ASN A 163 -34.81 3.40 5.38
CA ASN A 163 -34.94 1.94 5.36
C ASN A 163 -34.27 1.21 4.19
N GLU A 164 -33.56 1.90 3.32
CA GLU A 164 -32.74 1.30 2.29
C GLU A 164 -31.28 1.24 2.73
N SER A 165 -30.66 0.06 2.61
CA SER A 165 -29.25 -0.14 2.90
C SER A 165 -28.41 0.22 1.69
N VAL A 166 -27.83 1.39 1.68
CA VAL A 166 -26.87 1.80 0.62
C VAL A 166 -25.46 1.41 1.03
N VAL A 167 -24.80 0.61 0.20
CA VAL A 167 -23.38 0.28 0.37
C VAL A 167 -22.54 1.33 -0.35
N SER A 168 -21.78 2.09 0.43
CA SER A 168 -20.79 3.01 -0.13
C SER A 168 -19.45 2.29 -0.29
N ALA A 169 -18.89 2.35 -1.50
CA ALA A 169 -17.60 1.74 -1.79
C ALA A 169 -16.46 2.47 -1.04
N SER A 170 -15.56 1.69 -0.46
CA SER A 170 -14.34 2.21 0.20
C SER A 170 -13.44 2.98 -0.75
N PHE A 171 -12.52 3.76 -0.18
CA PHE A 171 -11.51 4.48 -0.96
C PHE A 171 -10.71 3.53 -1.85
N ALA A 172 -10.15 2.46 -1.29
CA ALA A 172 -9.36 1.47 -2.04
C ALA A 172 -10.18 0.82 -3.17
N ARG A 173 -11.47 0.52 -2.93
CA ARG A 173 -12.34 -0.03 -3.95
C ARG A 173 -12.63 0.96 -5.08
N ARG A 174 -12.88 2.23 -4.75
CA ARG A 174 -13.10 3.28 -5.76
C ARG A 174 -11.86 3.49 -6.60
N LEU A 175 -10.70 3.65 -5.97
CA LEU A 175 -9.42 3.85 -6.67
C LEU A 175 -9.09 2.67 -7.60
N SER A 176 -9.35 1.44 -7.17
CA SER A 176 -9.08 0.26 -8.01
C SER A 176 -9.97 0.14 -9.27
N ARG A 177 -10.96 1.02 -9.44
CA ARG A 177 -11.82 1.10 -10.65
C ARG A 177 -11.25 2.00 -11.73
N GLU A 178 -10.34 2.89 -11.36
CA GLU A 178 -9.75 3.84 -12.30
C GLU A 178 -8.95 3.09 -13.38
N ALA A 179 -8.95 3.64 -14.58
CA ALA A 179 -8.36 2.97 -15.74
C ALA A 179 -6.85 2.77 -15.57
N GLU A 180 -6.19 3.71 -14.96
CA GLU A 180 -4.75 3.74 -14.67
C GLU A 180 -4.35 2.67 -13.64
N MET A 181 -5.31 2.25 -12.80
CA MET A 181 -5.12 1.21 -11.78
C MET A 181 -5.53 -0.19 -12.28
N ARG A 182 -5.80 -0.35 -13.57
CA ARG A 182 -6.22 -1.64 -14.13
C ARG A 182 -5.17 -2.72 -13.89
N GLY A 183 -5.60 -3.80 -13.29
CA GLY A 183 -4.73 -4.94 -12.99
C GLY A 183 -3.91 -4.81 -11.70
N ILE A 184 -3.94 -3.65 -11.04
CA ILE A 184 -3.22 -3.38 -9.79
C ILE A 184 -4.08 -3.78 -8.59
N GLU A 185 -3.43 -4.36 -7.59
CA GLU A 185 -4.07 -4.64 -6.31
C GLU A 185 -4.05 -3.38 -5.44
N VAL A 186 -5.23 -2.90 -5.04
CA VAL A 186 -5.37 -1.79 -4.11
C VAL A 186 -5.88 -2.30 -2.78
N ALA A 187 -5.07 -2.19 -1.74
CA ALA A 187 -5.38 -2.71 -0.41
C ALA A 187 -5.69 -1.57 0.57
N GLY A 188 -6.65 -1.81 1.47
CA GLY A 188 -6.99 -0.85 2.51
C GLY A 188 -7.53 -1.54 3.77
N GLN A 189 -7.43 -0.84 4.90
CA GLN A 189 -7.87 -1.32 6.19
C GLN A 189 -9.40 -1.35 6.30
N PRO A 190 -9.98 -2.47 6.77
CA PRO A 190 -11.44 -2.61 6.86
C PRO A 190 -12.07 -1.88 8.04
N THR A 191 -11.26 -1.35 8.96
CA THR A 191 -11.72 -0.68 10.18
C THR A 191 -10.74 0.40 10.62
N SER A 192 -11.06 1.08 11.71
CA SER A 192 -10.09 1.96 12.37
C SER A 192 -8.88 1.17 12.83
N THR A 193 -7.71 1.70 12.53
CA THR A 193 -6.41 1.08 12.81
C THR A 193 -5.45 2.11 13.39
N TYR A 194 -4.41 1.64 14.02
CA TYR A 194 -3.30 2.47 14.48
C TYR A 194 -2.00 1.71 14.26
N PRO A 195 -0.87 2.40 14.03
CA PRO A 195 0.42 1.76 13.96
C PRO A 195 0.78 1.12 15.29
N SER A 196 1.58 0.07 15.26
CA SER A 196 2.04 -0.57 16.49
C SER A 196 2.77 0.43 17.38
N TYR A 197 2.43 0.44 18.67
CA TYR A 197 2.96 1.40 19.64
C TYR A 197 4.47 1.28 19.88
N TRP A 198 5.05 0.09 19.67
CA TRP A 198 6.45 -0.20 19.96
C TRP A 198 7.31 -0.16 18.70
N PRO A 199 7.84 1.01 18.31
CA PRO A 199 8.51 1.15 17.02
C PRO A 199 9.77 0.29 16.88
N ASN A 200 10.56 0.17 17.91
CA ASN A 200 11.85 -0.53 17.85
C ASN A 200 11.74 -2.05 18.01
N GLU A 201 10.56 -2.57 18.31
CA GLU A 201 10.35 -3.97 18.67
C GLU A 201 9.17 -4.61 17.92
N ARG A 202 8.82 -4.10 16.76
CA ARG A 202 7.62 -4.55 16.05
C ARG A 202 7.63 -6.03 15.72
N GLU A 203 8.77 -6.56 15.33
CA GLU A 203 8.90 -7.99 15.07
C GLU A 203 8.79 -8.83 16.35
N SER A 204 9.23 -8.28 17.47
CA SER A 204 9.15 -8.96 18.76
C SER A 204 7.89 -8.62 19.54
N SER A 205 7.22 -7.50 19.27
CA SER A 205 6.03 -7.10 20.01
C SER A 205 4.89 -8.10 19.84
N HIS A 206 4.67 -8.65 18.70
CA HIS A 206 3.65 -9.66 18.52
C HIS A 206 4.04 -11.02 19.13
N ARG A 207 5.32 -11.34 19.25
CA ARG A 207 5.79 -12.51 20.01
C ARG A 207 5.49 -12.38 21.49
N ARG A 208 5.65 -11.18 22.06
CA ARG A 208 5.33 -10.92 23.46
C ARG A 208 3.83 -10.87 23.71
N ALA A 209 3.10 -10.31 22.79
CA ALA A 209 1.68 -10.06 22.95
C ALA A 209 0.85 -11.34 22.83
N ASN A 210 1.23 -12.23 21.91
CA ASN A 210 0.49 -13.45 21.68
C ASN A 210 1.39 -14.44 20.91
N GLY A 211 1.90 -15.46 21.60
CA GLY A 211 2.81 -16.46 21.02
C GLY A 211 2.33 -17.09 19.72
N ASP A 212 1.02 -17.17 19.53
CA ASP A 212 0.40 -17.76 18.35
C ASP A 212 0.71 -17.02 17.05
N PHE A 213 1.01 -15.73 17.14
CA PHE A 213 1.32 -14.91 15.93
C PHE A 213 2.74 -15.11 15.42
N SER A 214 3.68 -15.41 16.29
CA SER A 214 5.05 -15.69 15.89
C SER A 214 5.12 -16.91 14.98
N ASP A 215 4.28 -17.89 15.21
CA ASP A 215 4.22 -19.13 14.44
C ASP A 215 3.61 -18.92 13.05
N GLN A 216 2.82 -17.86 12.89
CA GLN A 216 2.20 -17.47 11.62
C GLN A 216 3.05 -16.50 10.79
N GLY A 217 4.17 -16.02 11.32
CA GLY A 217 5.09 -15.14 10.62
C GLY A 217 4.54 -13.76 10.33
N TYR A 218 3.62 -13.24 11.14
CA TYR A 218 3.06 -11.90 10.98
C TYR A 218 3.92 -10.84 11.66
N THR A 219 4.06 -9.71 10.99
CA THR A 219 4.63 -8.49 11.54
C THR A 219 3.54 -7.43 11.65
N TYR A 220 3.49 -6.70 12.77
CA TYR A 220 2.53 -5.63 12.94
C TYR A 220 3.02 -4.33 12.31
N PHE A 221 2.49 -3.96 11.16
CA PHE A 221 2.62 -2.61 10.63
C PHE A 221 1.56 -1.68 11.21
N VAL A 222 0.36 -2.21 11.39
CA VAL A 222 -0.75 -1.56 12.08
C VAL A 222 -1.52 -2.61 12.90
N ALA A 223 -2.21 -2.14 13.93
CA ALA A 223 -3.12 -2.95 14.73
C ALA A 223 -4.55 -2.47 14.54
N SER A 224 -5.53 -3.38 14.55
CA SER A 224 -6.94 -3.02 14.41
C SER A 224 -7.57 -2.64 15.75
N ARG A 225 -8.44 -1.65 15.72
CA ARG A 225 -9.38 -1.33 16.79
C ARG A 225 -10.60 -2.23 16.67
N SER A 226 -10.50 -3.49 16.92
CA SER A 226 -11.68 -4.35 16.94
C SER A 226 -12.27 -4.36 18.33
N GLY A 227 -13.20 -3.46 18.66
CA GLY A 227 -14.16 -3.59 19.76
C GLY A 227 -13.72 -4.04 21.17
N GLU A 228 -12.51 -4.45 21.33
CA GLU A 228 -12.00 -5.12 22.51
C GLU A 228 -11.24 -4.18 23.45
N GLY A 229 -11.85 -3.06 23.80
CA GLY A 229 -11.42 -2.27 24.93
C GLY A 229 -10.06 -1.55 24.79
N PHE A 230 -9.75 -0.80 25.83
CA PHE A 230 -8.59 0.08 25.93
C PHE A 230 -7.21 -0.61 25.74
N LEU A 231 -7.08 -1.88 26.06
CA LEU A 231 -5.83 -2.61 25.90
C LEU A 231 -5.45 -2.84 24.42
N SER A 232 -6.44 -2.88 23.53
CA SER A 232 -6.20 -2.98 22.09
C SER A 232 -5.60 -1.69 21.53
N VAL A 233 -5.83 -0.55 22.16
CA VAL A 233 -5.29 0.76 21.75
C VAL A 233 -3.78 0.81 21.93
N TYR A 234 -3.23 0.06 22.88
CA TYR A 234 -1.79 0.04 23.13
C TYR A 234 -1.02 -1.03 22.33
N GLY A 235 -1.68 -1.70 21.42
CA GLY A 235 -1.03 -2.71 20.57
C GLY A 235 -0.67 -4.01 21.27
N TRP A 236 -1.15 -4.20 22.48
CA TRP A 236 -0.91 -5.41 23.24
C TRP A 236 -1.80 -6.54 22.73
N GLY A 237 -1.21 -7.41 21.94
CA GLY A 237 -1.81 -8.68 21.59
C GLY A 237 -2.93 -8.67 20.56
N THR A 238 -3.27 -7.52 19.97
CA THR A 238 -4.32 -7.48 18.95
C THR A 238 -3.71 -7.42 17.58
N PRO A 239 -3.78 -8.50 16.79
CA PRO A 239 -3.33 -8.47 15.41
C PRO A 239 -4.18 -7.48 14.61
N SER A 240 -3.60 -6.90 13.59
CA SER A 240 -4.40 -6.16 12.62
C SER A 240 -5.37 -7.11 11.92
N LEU A 241 -6.57 -6.63 11.66
CA LEU A 241 -7.46 -7.35 10.76
C LEU A 241 -6.83 -7.41 9.36
N PRO A 242 -7.11 -8.48 8.61
CA PRO A 242 -6.69 -8.56 7.22
C PRO A 242 -7.20 -7.36 6.42
N MET A 243 -6.36 -6.78 5.62
CA MET A 243 -6.73 -5.72 4.69
C MET A 243 -7.63 -6.27 3.59
N ASN A 244 -8.62 -5.50 3.19
CA ASN A 244 -9.39 -5.80 1.99
C ASN A 244 -8.58 -5.42 0.75
N VAL A 245 -8.49 -6.33 -0.21
CA VAL A 245 -7.80 -6.13 -1.48
C VAL A 245 -8.81 -6.07 -2.61
N TYR A 246 -8.71 -5.03 -3.41
CA TYR A 246 -9.56 -4.77 -4.55
C TYR A 246 -8.75 -4.75 -5.85
N LYS A 247 -9.34 -5.28 -6.91
CA LYS A 247 -8.80 -5.23 -8.26
C LYS A 247 -9.94 -4.94 -9.22
N ASN A 248 -9.82 -3.91 -10.04
CA ASN A 248 -10.87 -3.48 -10.98
C ASN A 248 -12.24 -3.25 -10.28
N GLY A 249 -12.25 -2.70 -9.08
CA GLY A 249 -13.46 -2.42 -8.30
C GLY A 249 -14.08 -3.64 -7.59
N VAL A 250 -13.48 -4.81 -7.69
CA VAL A 250 -13.97 -6.04 -7.06
C VAL A 250 -13.07 -6.43 -5.90
N LYS A 251 -13.65 -6.78 -4.75
CA LYS A 251 -12.88 -7.36 -3.64
C LYS A 251 -12.45 -8.76 -4.04
N THR A 252 -11.15 -8.99 -4.14
CA THR A 252 -10.57 -10.26 -4.60
C THR A 252 -10.16 -11.17 -3.47
N ARG A 253 -9.58 -10.59 -2.41
CA ARG A 253 -9.05 -11.34 -1.26
C ARG A 253 -8.91 -10.44 -0.05
N MET A 254 -8.44 -11.01 1.03
CA MET A 254 -7.90 -10.30 2.19
C MET A 254 -6.43 -10.67 2.36
N THR A 255 -5.64 -9.75 2.88
CA THR A 255 -4.22 -9.97 3.13
C THR A 255 -3.76 -9.32 4.42
N HIS A 256 -2.87 -9.98 5.15
CA HIS A 256 -2.26 -9.39 6.33
C HIS A 256 -1.08 -8.49 5.93
N GLN A 257 -1.16 -7.21 6.35
CA GLN A 257 -0.05 -6.25 6.24
C GLN A 257 0.58 -6.18 4.84
N GLY A 258 -0.26 -6.28 3.81
CA GLY A 258 0.20 -6.17 2.42
C GLY A 258 0.85 -7.42 1.82
N ARG A 259 0.78 -8.54 2.51
CA ARG A 259 1.28 -9.84 1.99
C ARG A 259 0.32 -10.53 1.05
#